data_69b3cc148c0be35062835321a545fdb2
#
_entry.id   69b3cc148c0be35062835321a545fdb2
#
_cell.length_a   1.000
_cell.length_b   1.000
_cell.length_c   1.000
_cell.angle_alpha   90.00
_cell.angle_beta   90.00
_cell.angle_gamma   90.00
#
_symmetry.space_group_name_H-M   'P 1'
#
loop_
_entity.id
_entity.type
_entity.pdbx_description
1 polymer ?
#
loop_
_entity_poly.entity_id
_entity_poly.type
_entity_poly.pdbx_seq_one_letter_code
_entity_poly.pdbx_strand_id
1 'polypeptide(L)'
;MSTTPIRLILASASPARRKLLEDSRIAFTVRVSSVDEDAALATANEQARAQGRAGLTPAETASLLAQLKAQAVAAELAAEGVRDALVLGCDSVFEFDGVAYGKPHTAEAARERISAMSGNHGVLHTGHALVDLRGLEPGAELPAASALPTVSELRSATVHFDTLSPEEIEAYIATGEPLWVAGSFTLDGYGSAFIRGIEGEFHTVVGLSIHALRDMLRRREVAVTELWLAPQDED
;
A
#
# COMPACT_ATOMS: atom_id res chain seq x y z
N MET A 1 32.94 -8.09 11.67
CA MET A 1 32.17 -6.88 11.97
C MET A 1 30.74 -7.33 12.22
N SER A 2 30.25 -7.19 13.45
CA SER A 2 28.85 -7.57 13.75
C SER A 2 27.95 -6.49 13.13
N THR A 3 27.35 -6.79 11.98
CA THR A 3 26.35 -5.91 11.39
C THR A 3 25.07 -6.06 12.20
N THR A 4 24.65 -4.99 12.83
CA THR A 4 23.32 -4.96 13.48
C THR A 4 22.28 -5.39 12.44
N PRO A 5 21.39 -6.34 12.75
CA PRO A 5 20.39 -6.80 11.79
C PRO A 5 19.48 -5.63 11.38
N ILE A 6 19.27 -5.49 10.08
CA ILE A 6 18.40 -4.45 9.51
C ILE A 6 16.96 -4.74 9.94
N ARG A 7 16.28 -3.73 10.45
CA ARG A 7 14.86 -3.83 10.81
C ARG A 7 13.98 -3.23 9.74
N LEU A 8 13.02 -3.99 9.22
CA LEU A 8 11.95 -3.47 8.37
C LEU A 8 10.74 -3.13 9.23
N ILE A 9 10.21 -1.93 9.07
CA ILE A 9 9.02 -1.44 9.79
C ILE A 9 7.94 -1.12 8.78
N LEU A 10 6.78 -1.80 8.89
CA LEU A 10 5.62 -1.56 8.03
C LEU A 10 4.76 -0.44 8.62
N ALA A 11 4.68 0.69 7.92
CA ALA A 11 3.87 1.86 8.29
C ALA A 11 2.40 1.68 7.84
N SER A 12 1.75 0.59 8.21
CA SER A 12 0.39 0.27 7.77
C SER A 12 -0.37 -0.58 8.78
N ALA A 13 -1.68 -0.30 8.94
CA ALA A 13 -2.60 -1.13 9.72
C ALA A 13 -3.21 -2.30 8.91
N SER A 14 -2.98 -2.37 7.59
CA SER A 14 -3.63 -3.34 6.69
C SER A 14 -3.25 -4.79 7.03
N PRO A 15 -4.23 -5.66 7.35
CA PRO A 15 -3.97 -7.09 7.56
C PRO A 15 -3.42 -7.78 6.31
N ALA A 16 -3.92 -7.41 5.12
CA ALA A 16 -3.48 -7.99 3.85
C ALA A 16 -1.99 -7.72 3.58
N ARG A 17 -1.51 -6.49 3.82
CA ARG A 17 -0.07 -6.16 3.69
C ARG A 17 0.81 -6.92 4.66
N ARG A 18 0.34 -7.11 5.91
CA ARG A 18 1.05 -7.96 6.89
C ARG A 18 1.17 -9.39 6.38
N LYS A 19 0.03 -9.95 5.94
CA LYS A 19 0.00 -11.31 5.43
C LYS A 19 0.93 -11.52 4.24
N LEU A 20 1.02 -10.58 3.31
CA LEU A 20 1.96 -10.65 2.18
C LEU A 20 3.42 -10.73 2.63
N LEU A 21 3.82 -9.96 3.64
CA LEU A 21 5.19 -10.03 4.19
C LEU A 21 5.43 -11.34 4.96
N GLU A 22 4.45 -11.81 5.72
CA GLU A 22 4.48 -13.09 6.45
C GLU A 22 4.61 -14.27 5.49
N ASP A 23 3.75 -14.34 4.48
CA ASP A 23 3.76 -15.40 3.45
C ASP A 23 5.08 -15.39 2.65
N SER A 24 5.68 -14.21 2.46
CA SER A 24 6.99 -14.05 1.82
C SER A 24 8.17 -14.28 2.78
N ARG A 25 7.91 -14.69 4.02
CA ARG A 25 8.93 -14.96 5.06
C ARG A 25 9.86 -13.78 5.33
N ILE A 26 9.36 -12.55 5.17
CA ILE A 26 10.10 -11.32 5.46
C ILE A 26 9.91 -10.93 6.92
N ALA A 27 11.00 -10.70 7.64
CA ALA A 27 10.96 -10.20 9.02
C ALA A 27 10.58 -8.72 9.03
N PHE A 28 9.58 -8.35 9.81
CA PHE A 28 9.15 -6.95 9.97
C PHE A 28 8.49 -6.72 11.33
N THR A 29 8.35 -5.45 11.68
CA THR A 29 7.47 -5.00 12.77
C THR A 29 6.46 -3.99 12.21
N VAL A 30 5.40 -3.70 12.97
CA VAL A 30 4.36 -2.76 12.54
C VAL A 30 4.39 -1.50 13.40
N ARG A 31 4.35 -0.34 12.75
CA ARG A 31 4.06 0.95 13.36
C ARG A 31 3.03 1.67 12.50
N VAL A 32 1.82 1.85 12.99
CA VAL A 32 0.75 2.50 12.21
C VAL A 32 1.02 3.99 12.12
N SER A 33 0.87 4.55 10.91
CA SER A 33 1.01 6.00 10.67
C SER A 33 -0.16 6.78 11.24
N SER A 34 0.12 7.97 11.76
CA SER A 34 -0.84 8.96 12.27
C SER A 34 -1.23 10.03 11.25
N VAL A 35 -0.92 9.84 9.96
CA VAL A 35 -1.21 10.80 8.88
C VAL A 35 -2.71 11.02 8.73
N ASP A 36 -3.12 12.27 8.71
CA ASP A 36 -4.45 12.70 8.27
C ASP A 36 -4.49 12.68 6.72
N GLU A 37 -4.98 11.57 6.17
CA GLU A 37 -4.98 11.32 4.73
C GLU A 37 -5.90 12.31 4.00
N ASP A 38 -7.06 12.66 4.58
CA ASP A 38 -8.03 13.57 3.98
C ASP A 38 -7.46 14.99 3.88
N ALA A 39 -6.85 15.48 4.95
CA ALA A 39 -6.20 16.80 4.95
C ALA A 39 -5.02 16.87 3.98
N ALA A 40 -4.21 15.80 3.90
CA ALA A 40 -3.09 15.72 2.98
C ALA A 40 -3.54 15.73 1.51
N LEU A 41 -4.58 14.96 1.19
CA LEU A 41 -5.16 14.90 -0.15
C LEU A 41 -5.83 16.22 -0.55
N ALA A 42 -6.55 16.88 0.37
CA ALA A 42 -7.14 18.19 0.13
C ALA A 42 -6.05 19.20 -0.27
N THR A 43 -4.98 19.28 0.52
CA THR A 43 -3.85 20.18 0.25
C THR A 43 -3.19 19.90 -1.10
N ALA A 44 -2.91 18.64 -1.40
CA ALA A 44 -2.25 18.26 -2.65
C ALA A 44 -3.15 18.50 -3.88
N ASN A 45 -4.45 18.27 -3.76
CA ASN A 45 -5.42 18.59 -4.82
C ASN A 45 -5.53 20.10 -5.05
N GLU A 46 -5.49 20.93 -4.01
CA GLU A 46 -5.46 22.39 -4.14
C GLU A 46 -4.19 22.86 -4.89
N GLN A 47 -3.03 22.30 -4.55
CA GLN A 47 -1.77 22.58 -5.24
C GLN A 47 -1.82 22.17 -6.72
N ALA A 48 -2.37 20.99 -7.04
CA ALA A 48 -2.53 20.53 -8.40
C ALA A 48 -3.44 21.46 -9.20
N ARG A 49 -4.56 21.93 -8.62
CA ARG A 49 -5.47 22.89 -9.24
C ARG A 49 -4.82 24.25 -9.46
N ALA A 50 -4.02 24.73 -8.51
CA ALA A 50 -3.26 25.97 -8.67
C ALA A 50 -2.25 25.91 -9.84
N GLN A 51 -1.83 24.69 -10.22
CA GLN A 51 -1.00 24.41 -11.38
C GLN A 51 -1.80 24.16 -12.69
N GLY A 52 -3.11 24.36 -12.67
CA GLY A 52 -4.00 24.18 -13.84
C GLY A 52 -4.40 22.72 -14.10
N ARG A 53 -4.22 21.81 -13.14
CA ARG A 53 -4.62 20.40 -13.23
C ARG A 53 -6.01 20.19 -12.60
N ALA A 54 -6.70 19.12 -12.97
CA ALA A 54 -8.00 18.77 -12.37
C ALA A 54 -7.89 18.33 -10.90
N GLY A 55 -6.73 17.81 -10.53
CA GLY A 55 -6.39 17.27 -9.21
C GLY A 55 -5.32 16.19 -9.35
N LEU A 56 -5.15 15.37 -8.31
CA LEU A 56 -4.29 14.19 -8.38
C LEU A 56 -4.99 13.05 -9.14
N THR A 57 -4.23 12.33 -9.93
CA THR A 57 -4.68 11.04 -10.49
C THR A 57 -4.75 9.97 -9.39
N PRO A 58 -5.50 8.86 -9.60
CA PRO A 58 -5.50 7.73 -8.66
C PRO A 58 -4.10 7.19 -8.34
N ALA A 59 -3.24 7.09 -9.35
CA ALA A 59 -1.84 6.67 -9.24
C ALA A 59 -0.99 7.63 -8.38
N GLU A 60 -1.14 8.95 -8.59
CA GLU A 60 -0.48 9.98 -7.78
C GLU A 60 -0.98 9.96 -6.33
N THR A 61 -2.27 9.74 -6.13
CA THR A 61 -2.87 9.61 -4.80
C THR A 61 -2.25 8.45 -4.01
N ALA A 62 -2.18 7.26 -4.61
CA ALA A 62 -1.54 6.09 -3.99
C ALA A 62 -0.07 6.35 -3.65
N SER A 63 0.68 6.98 -4.56
CA SER A 63 2.09 7.31 -4.36
C SER A 63 2.30 8.31 -3.24
N LEU A 64 1.50 9.38 -3.19
CA LEU A 64 1.57 10.42 -2.17
C LEU A 64 1.29 9.85 -0.77
N LEU A 65 0.20 9.11 -0.62
CA LEU A 65 -0.18 8.55 0.68
C LEU A 65 0.85 7.52 1.18
N ALA A 66 1.41 6.71 0.29
CA ALA A 66 2.49 5.79 0.64
C ALA A 66 3.72 6.53 1.19
N GLN A 67 4.12 7.63 0.55
CA GLN A 67 5.24 8.46 0.98
C GLN A 67 4.99 9.12 2.34
N LEU A 68 3.84 9.76 2.49
CA LEU A 68 3.49 10.45 3.74
C LEU A 68 3.44 9.48 4.93
N LYS A 69 2.87 8.27 4.74
CA LYS A 69 2.83 7.23 5.78
C LYS A 69 4.23 6.77 6.19
N ALA A 70 5.11 6.51 5.21
CA ALA A 70 6.48 6.10 5.50
C ALA A 70 7.27 7.21 6.21
N GLN A 71 7.17 8.45 5.72
CA GLN A 71 7.90 9.60 6.25
C GLN A 71 7.44 9.98 7.67
N ALA A 72 6.14 9.93 7.96
CA ALA A 72 5.63 10.22 9.29
C ALA A 72 6.17 9.24 10.33
N VAL A 73 6.05 7.93 10.05
CA VAL A 73 6.57 6.89 10.96
C VAL A 73 8.10 6.97 11.08
N ALA A 74 8.80 7.23 9.97
CA ALA A 74 10.24 7.39 10.00
C ALA A 74 10.70 8.58 10.84
N ALA A 75 9.99 9.72 10.77
CA ALA A 75 10.28 10.90 11.59
C ALA A 75 10.05 10.62 13.08
N GLU A 76 8.95 9.94 13.46
CA GLU A 76 8.69 9.52 14.84
C GLU A 76 9.82 8.62 15.37
N LEU A 77 10.19 7.57 14.62
CA LEU A 77 11.26 6.66 15.00
C LEU A 77 12.63 7.34 15.09
N ALA A 78 12.91 8.24 14.17
CA ALA A 78 14.14 9.03 14.20
C ALA A 78 14.21 9.92 15.45
N ALA A 79 13.10 10.51 15.87
CA ALA A 79 13.00 11.29 17.13
C ALA A 79 13.18 10.40 18.37
N GLU A 80 12.74 9.13 18.31
CA GLU A 80 12.98 8.12 19.36
C GLU A 80 14.44 7.59 19.35
N GLY A 81 15.30 8.06 18.45
CA GLY A 81 16.70 7.66 18.37
C GLY A 81 16.95 6.40 17.54
N VAL A 82 15.96 5.87 16.82
CA VAL A 82 16.12 4.71 15.93
C VAL A 82 16.96 5.08 14.70
N ARG A 83 18.00 4.27 14.41
CA ARG A 83 18.97 4.51 13.32
C ARG A 83 19.32 3.25 12.51
N ASP A 84 18.68 2.12 12.79
CA ASP A 84 18.94 0.81 12.20
C ASP A 84 17.74 0.25 11.43
N ALA A 85 16.85 1.13 10.97
CA ALA A 85 15.56 0.73 10.39
C ALA A 85 15.34 1.27 8.98
N LEU A 86 14.58 0.48 8.22
CA LEU A 86 13.93 0.84 6.96
C LEU A 86 12.42 0.90 7.22
N VAL A 87 11.77 1.99 6.82
CA VAL A 87 10.32 2.19 7.03
C VAL A 87 9.59 2.09 5.70
N LEU A 88 8.72 1.10 5.58
CA LEU A 88 7.92 0.83 4.38
C LEU A 88 6.51 1.39 4.54
N GLY A 89 6.14 2.36 3.72
CA GLY A 89 4.78 2.84 3.54
C GLY A 89 4.17 2.31 2.26
N CYS A 90 2.90 1.97 2.32
CA CYS A 90 2.12 1.55 1.15
C CYS A 90 0.73 2.15 1.19
N ASP A 91 0.21 2.52 0.01
CA ASP A 91 -1.19 2.87 -0.17
C ASP A 91 -1.74 2.35 -1.48
N SER A 92 -3.05 2.04 -1.53
CA SER A 92 -3.67 1.46 -2.72
C SER A 92 -4.95 2.21 -3.07
N VAL A 93 -5.11 2.53 -4.35
CA VAL A 93 -6.28 3.19 -4.92
C VAL A 93 -6.75 2.40 -6.14
N PHE A 94 -8.03 2.06 -6.17
CA PHE A 94 -8.65 1.44 -7.34
C PHE A 94 -9.22 2.52 -8.26
N GLU A 95 -8.89 2.44 -9.53
CA GLU A 95 -9.39 3.31 -10.59
C GLU A 95 -10.38 2.56 -11.46
N PHE A 96 -11.59 3.11 -11.60
CA PHE A 96 -12.61 2.63 -12.52
C PHE A 96 -13.17 3.81 -13.32
N ASP A 97 -13.16 3.72 -14.63
CA ASP A 97 -13.57 4.81 -15.55
C ASP A 97 -12.91 6.16 -15.24
N GLY A 98 -11.63 6.17 -14.89
CA GLY A 98 -10.88 7.38 -14.55
C GLY A 98 -11.19 7.96 -13.16
N VAL A 99 -12.01 7.28 -12.35
CA VAL A 99 -12.42 7.73 -11.02
C VAL A 99 -11.77 6.84 -9.94
N ALA A 100 -11.23 7.48 -8.91
CA ALA A 100 -10.69 6.78 -7.74
C ALA A 100 -11.82 6.21 -6.86
N TYR A 101 -11.81 4.90 -6.64
CA TYR A 101 -12.73 4.21 -5.74
C TYR A 101 -11.98 3.84 -4.45
N GLY A 102 -12.21 4.60 -3.40
CA GLY A 102 -11.79 4.25 -2.03
C GLY A 102 -12.68 3.14 -1.43
N LYS A 103 -12.64 3.01 -0.11
CA LYS A 103 -13.54 2.09 0.64
C LYS A 103 -14.97 2.60 0.55
N PRO A 104 -16.00 1.74 0.28
CA PRO A 104 -17.38 2.20 0.17
C PRO A 104 -18.02 2.51 1.54
N HIS A 105 -17.63 1.80 2.59
CA HIS A 105 -18.14 1.87 3.96
C HIS A 105 -19.63 1.51 4.14
N THR A 106 -20.45 1.59 3.10
CA THR A 106 -21.87 1.24 3.13
C THR A 106 -22.22 0.19 2.08
N ALA A 107 -23.28 -0.58 2.35
CA ALA A 107 -23.79 -1.61 1.43
C ALA A 107 -24.28 -1.00 0.12
N GLU A 108 -24.93 0.18 0.18
CA GLU A 108 -25.46 0.89 -0.99
C GLU A 108 -24.32 1.29 -1.94
N ALA A 109 -23.27 1.92 -1.41
CA ALA A 109 -22.11 2.32 -2.20
C ALA A 109 -21.35 1.11 -2.77
N ALA A 110 -21.24 0.02 -2.00
CA ALA A 110 -20.65 -1.23 -2.49
C ALA A 110 -21.46 -1.83 -3.64
N ARG A 111 -22.80 -1.89 -3.51
CA ARG A 111 -23.72 -2.39 -4.54
C ARG A 111 -23.57 -1.62 -5.83
N GLU A 112 -23.64 -0.29 -5.77
CA GLU A 112 -23.49 0.57 -6.94
C GLU A 112 -22.16 0.31 -7.66
N ARG A 113 -21.04 0.26 -6.90
CA ARG A 113 -19.70 0.04 -7.44
C ARG A 113 -19.53 -1.34 -8.05
N ILE A 114 -19.91 -2.40 -7.34
CA ILE A 114 -19.79 -3.79 -7.82
C ILE A 114 -20.65 -3.99 -9.07
N SER A 115 -21.87 -3.42 -9.10
CA SER A 115 -22.75 -3.49 -10.29
C SER A 115 -22.11 -2.79 -11.49
N ALA A 116 -21.48 -1.63 -11.31
CA ALA A 116 -20.77 -0.93 -12.39
C ALA A 116 -19.54 -1.69 -12.89
N MET A 117 -18.82 -2.37 -11.99
CA MET A 117 -17.62 -3.14 -12.31
C MET A 117 -17.92 -4.49 -12.95
N SER A 118 -19.13 -5.05 -12.74
CA SER A 118 -19.53 -6.37 -13.27
C SER A 118 -19.34 -6.47 -14.78
N GLY A 119 -18.60 -7.47 -15.24
CA GLY A 119 -18.25 -7.68 -16.65
C GLY A 119 -17.21 -6.72 -17.22
N ASN A 120 -16.69 -5.80 -16.44
CA ASN A 120 -15.73 -4.76 -16.84
C ASN A 120 -14.34 -5.01 -16.23
N HIS A 121 -13.47 -4.02 -16.32
CA HIS A 121 -12.15 -4.03 -15.70
C HIS A 121 -11.84 -2.66 -15.10
N GLY A 122 -10.94 -2.65 -14.12
CA GLY A 122 -10.38 -1.43 -13.55
C GLY A 122 -8.91 -1.61 -13.20
N VAL A 123 -8.25 -0.57 -12.75
CA VAL A 123 -6.82 -0.60 -12.43
C VAL A 123 -6.60 -0.34 -10.95
N LEU A 124 -5.88 -1.24 -10.30
CA LEU A 124 -5.43 -1.00 -8.93
C LEU A 124 -4.00 -0.46 -8.96
N HIS A 125 -3.83 0.69 -8.36
CA HIS A 125 -2.55 1.36 -8.17
C HIS A 125 -2.09 1.15 -6.73
N THR A 126 -0.88 0.64 -6.53
CA THR A 126 -0.27 0.55 -5.20
C THR A 126 1.04 1.34 -5.20
N GLY A 127 1.05 2.41 -4.43
CA GLY A 127 2.24 3.20 -4.11
C GLY A 127 3.04 2.54 -3.00
N HIS A 128 4.35 2.64 -3.10
CA HIS A 128 5.31 2.16 -2.11
C HIS A 128 6.33 3.24 -1.84
N ALA A 129 6.73 3.41 -0.59
CA ALA A 129 7.84 4.28 -0.21
C ALA A 129 8.67 3.61 0.88
N LEU A 130 9.99 3.62 0.71
CA LEU A 130 10.94 3.07 1.67
C LEU A 130 11.86 4.21 2.15
N VAL A 131 11.75 4.55 3.43
CA VAL A 131 12.61 5.53 4.10
C VAL A 131 13.73 4.81 4.81
N ASP A 132 14.97 5.29 4.62
CA ASP A 132 16.16 4.70 5.22
C ASP A 132 16.68 5.58 6.37
N LEU A 133 16.64 5.07 7.59
CA LEU A 133 17.15 5.75 8.79
C LEU A 133 18.61 5.44 9.10
N ARG A 134 19.24 4.49 8.41
CA ARG A 134 20.60 3.99 8.73
C ARG A 134 21.71 5.00 8.45
N GLY A 135 21.45 6.00 7.60
CA GLY A 135 22.42 7.06 7.30
C GLY A 135 22.31 8.30 8.19
N LEU A 136 21.43 8.30 9.19
CA LEU A 136 21.26 9.43 10.08
C LEU A 136 22.27 9.39 11.22
N GLU A 137 23.08 10.46 11.37
CA GLU A 137 24.09 10.56 12.42
C GLU A 137 23.43 10.72 13.82
N PRO A 138 23.92 9.96 14.82
CA PRO A 138 23.44 10.11 16.19
C PRO A 138 23.69 11.51 16.74
N GLY A 139 22.65 12.14 17.28
CA GLY A 139 22.73 13.47 17.88
C GLY A 139 22.72 14.65 16.88
N ALA A 140 22.67 14.39 15.58
CA ALA A 140 22.46 15.42 14.58
C ALA A 140 21.01 15.94 14.60
N GLU A 141 20.81 17.19 14.18
CA GLU A 141 19.49 17.75 13.95
C GLU A 141 18.75 16.90 12.89
N LEU A 142 17.52 16.51 13.22
CA LEU A 142 16.73 15.69 12.29
C LEU A 142 16.22 16.54 11.13
N PRO A 143 16.36 16.07 9.90
CA PRO A 143 15.76 16.74 8.75
C PRO A 143 14.23 16.68 8.84
N ALA A 144 13.55 17.58 8.11
CA ALA A 144 12.11 17.47 7.94
C ALA A 144 11.74 16.08 7.39
N ALA A 145 10.57 15.55 7.74
CA ALA A 145 10.14 14.21 7.32
C ALA A 145 10.22 14.01 5.79
N SER A 146 9.89 15.04 5.01
CA SER A 146 9.97 15.02 3.54
C SER A 146 11.40 15.02 2.99
N ALA A 147 12.40 15.37 3.80
CA ALA A 147 13.81 15.37 3.42
C ALA A 147 14.54 14.08 3.83
N LEU A 148 13.87 13.15 4.52
CA LEU A 148 14.44 11.84 4.85
C LEU A 148 14.74 11.04 3.57
N PRO A 149 15.85 10.27 3.56
CA PRO A 149 16.25 9.48 2.40
C PRO A 149 15.16 8.48 2.00
N THR A 150 14.43 8.78 0.93
CA THR A 150 13.27 7.98 0.48
C THR A 150 13.48 7.46 -0.93
N VAL A 151 13.10 6.22 -1.18
CA VAL A 151 12.90 5.67 -2.53
C VAL A 151 11.45 5.25 -2.66
N SER A 152 10.87 5.48 -3.83
CA SER A 152 9.47 5.18 -4.08
C SER A 152 9.30 4.36 -5.35
N GLU A 153 8.24 3.54 -5.38
CA GLU A 153 7.78 2.76 -6.50
C GLU A 153 6.26 2.81 -6.60
N LEU A 154 5.76 2.90 -7.81
CA LEU A 154 4.36 2.70 -8.12
C LEU A 154 4.23 1.40 -8.93
N ARG A 155 3.30 0.55 -8.55
CA ARG A 155 2.89 -0.63 -9.31
C ARG A 155 1.40 -0.53 -9.61
N SER A 156 1.02 -0.97 -10.80
CA SER A 156 -0.37 -0.99 -11.25
C SER A 156 -0.70 -2.36 -11.81
N ALA A 157 -1.92 -2.81 -11.60
CA ALA A 157 -2.42 -4.05 -12.16
C ALA A 157 -3.87 -3.87 -12.60
N THR A 158 -4.20 -4.35 -13.80
CA THR A 158 -5.57 -4.37 -14.30
C THR A 158 -6.29 -5.60 -13.74
N VAL A 159 -7.48 -5.39 -13.20
CA VAL A 159 -8.34 -6.44 -12.64
C VAL A 159 -9.57 -6.57 -13.53
N HIS A 160 -9.79 -7.76 -14.08
CA HIS A 160 -10.94 -8.09 -14.92
C HIS A 160 -11.99 -8.82 -14.10
N PHE A 161 -13.17 -8.25 -14.02
CA PHE A 161 -14.30 -8.84 -13.30
C PHE A 161 -15.13 -9.71 -14.23
N ASP A 162 -15.69 -10.78 -13.67
CA ASP A 162 -16.73 -11.56 -14.37
C ASP A 162 -18.07 -10.83 -14.26
N THR A 163 -19.07 -11.31 -15.03
CA THR A 163 -20.44 -10.81 -14.91
C THR A 163 -21.10 -11.43 -13.68
N LEU A 164 -21.46 -10.60 -12.72
CA LEU A 164 -22.13 -11.01 -11.48
C LEU A 164 -23.64 -10.86 -11.61
N SER A 165 -24.39 -11.83 -11.10
CA SER A 165 -25.84 -11.70 -10.94
C SER A 165 -26.18 -10.79 -9.76
N PRO A 166 -27.40 -10.22 -9.71
CA PRO A 166 -27.83 -9.43 -8.55
C PRO A 166 -27.75 -10.21 -7.23
N GLU A 167 -28.04 -11.51 -7.25
CA GLU A 167 -28.00 -12.38 -6.08
C GLU A 167 -26.56 -12.58 -5.58
N GLU A 168 -25.58 -12.72 -6.49
CA GLU A 168 -24.16 -12.82 -6.15
C GLU A 168 -23.66 -11.52 -5.53
N ILE A 169 -24.06 -10.37 -6.08
CA ILE A 169 -23.70 -9.05 -5.53
C ILE A 169 -24.20 -8.91 -4.10
N GLU A 170 -25.49 -9.23 -3.84
CA GLU A 170 -26.05 -9.14 -2.49
C GLU A 170 -25.40 -10.13 -1.52
N ALA A 171 -25.13 -11.36 -1.95
CA ALA A 171 -24.46 -12.36 -1.15
C ALA A 171 -23.03 -11.90 -0.77
N TYR A 172 -22.29 -11.31 -1.73
CA TYR A 172 -20.95 -10.79 -1.47
C TYR A 172 -20.99 -9.60 -0.48
N ILE A 173 -21.90 -8.66 -0.68
CA ILE A 173 -22.08 -7.53 0.26
C ILE A 173 -22.42 -8.01 1.67
N ALA A 174 -23.27 -9.05 1.79
CA ALA A 174 -23.67 -9.61 3.08
C ALA A 174 -22.50 -10.22 3.87
N THR A 175 -21.37 -10.59 3.22
CA THR A 175 -20.14 -11.00 3.92
C THR A 175 -19.49 -9.85 4.70
N GLY A 176 -19.77 -8.60 4.35
CA GLY A 176 -19.12 -7.42 4.87
C GLY A 176 -17.73 -7.14 4.28
N GLU A 177 -17.14 -8.10 3.56
CA GLU A 177 -15.78 -7.99 3.00
C GLU A 177 -15.61 -6.75 2.09
N PRO A 178 -16.49 -6.48 1.10
CA PRO A 178 -16.29 -5.37 0.16
C PRO A 178 -16.38 -4.00 0.80
N LEU A 179 -16.89 -3.87 2.02
CA LEU A 179 -17.14 -2.56 2.65
C LEU A 179 -15.85 -1.85 3.11
N TRP A 180 -14.78 -2.59 3.35
CA TRP A 180 -13.56 -2.10 4.00
C TRP A 180 -12.32 -2.11 3.13
N VAL A 181 -12.48 -2.35 1.84
CA VAL A 181 -11.38 -2.43 0.87
C VAL A 181 -11.57 -1.44 -0.29
N ALA A 182 -10.46 -0.91 -0.83
CA ALA A 182 -10.49 -0.06 -2.00
C ALA A 182 -11.08 -0.82 -3.20
N GLY A 183 -11.96 -0.17 -3.99
CA GLY A 183 -12.61 -0.78 -5.13
C GLY A 183 -13.72 -1.78 -4.78
N SER A 184 -14.03 -2.01 -3.49
CA SER A 184 -15.10 -2.91 -3.06
C SER A 184 -14.92 -4.37 -3.48
N PHE A 185 -13.67 -4.86 -3.58
CA PHE A 185 -13.35 -6.27 -3.86
C PHE A 185 -12.05 -6.70 -3.19
N THR A 186 -11.88 -8.01 -3.02
CA THR A 186 -10.61 -8.63 -2.63
C THR A 186 -10.19 -9.67 -3.66
N LEU A 187 -8.88 -9.91 -3.77
CA LEU A 187 -8.32 -10.99 -4.59
C LEU A 187 -7.96 -12.22 -3.75
N ASP A 188 -7.88 -12.06 -2.45
CA ASP A 188 -7.45 -13.06 -1.46
C ASP A 188 -8.58 -13.47 -0.49
N GLY A 189 -9.84 -13.11 -0.81
CA GLY A 189 -11.03 -13.42 -0.05
C GLY A 189 -12.20 -13.91 -0.92
N TYR A 190 -13.43 -13.65 -0.47
CA TYR A 190 -14.65 -14.02 -1.20
C TYR A 190 -14.71 -13.42 -2.62
N GLY A 191 -14.23 -12.18 -2.75
CA GLY A 191 -14.20 -11.47 -4.04
C GLY A 191 -13.39 -12.17 -5.12
N SER A 192 -12.46 -13.07 -4.76
CA SER A 192 -11.64 -13.83 -5.71
C SER A 192 -12.49 -14.66 -6.70
N ALA A 193 -13.68 -15.10 -6.28
CA ALA A 193 -14.60 -15.87 -7.12
C ALA A 193 -15.14 -15.07 -8.32
N PHE A 194 -15.09 -13.74 -8.26
CA PHE A 194 -15.66 -12.82 -9.26
C PHE A 194 -14.59 -12.15 -10.13
N ILE A 195 -13.31 -12.53 -9.95
CA ILE A 195 -12.18 -12.01 -10.72
C ILE A 195 -11.79 -13.03 -11.78
N ARG A 196 -12.03 -12.70 -13.06
CA ARG A 196 -11.71 -13.55 -14.21
C ARG A 196 -10.20 -13.58 -14.49
N GLY A 197 -9.48 -12.51 -14.17
CA GLY A 197 -8.04 -12.43 -14.43
C GLY A 197 -7.45 -11.10 -14.01
N ILE A 198 -6.12 -11.07 -13.96
CA ILE A 198 -5.32 -9.88 -13.70
C ILE A 198 -4.24 -9.73 -14.77
N GLU A 199 -3.92 -8.48 -15.12
CA GLU A 199 -2.74 -8.13 -15.91
C GLU A 199 -1.81 -7.31 -15.00
N GLY A 200 -0.69 -7.91 -14.59
CA GLY A 200 0.23 -7.36 -13.61
C GLY A 200 0.51 -8.31 -12.45
N GLU A 201 0.93 -7.76 -11.32
CA GLU A 201 1.28 -8.55 -10.14
C GLU A 201 0.08 -8.79 -9.22
N PHE A 202 -0.13 -10.04 -8.78
CA PHE A 202 -1.07 -10.42 -7.73
C PHE A 202 -0.86 -9.58 -6.45
N HIS A 203 0.38 -9.50 -5.98
CA HIS A 203 0.71 -8.78 -4.76
C HIS A 203 0.38 -7.28 -4.83
N THR A 204 0.48 -6.66 -6.00
CA THR A 204 0.07 -5.26 -6.22
C THR A 204 -1.42 -5.10 -5.95
N VAL A 205 -2.26 -6.04 -6.41
CA VAL A 205 -3.71 -5.99 -6.20
C VAL A 205 -4.07 -6.17 -4.73
N VAL A 206 -3.38 -7.05 -4.01
CA VAL A 206 -3.58 -7.25 -2.57
C VAL A 206 -3.09 -6.06 -1.74
N GLY A 207 -2.11 -5.27 -2.25
CA GLY A 207 -1.77 -3.97 -1.69
C GLY A 207 -0.31 -3.75 -1.28
N LEU A 208 0.61 -4.68 -1.61
CA LEU A 208 2.05 -4.53 -1.42
C LEU A 208 2.81 -5.42 -2.39
N SER A 209 3.49 -4.85 -3.39
CA SER A 209 4.36 -5.60 -4.30
C SER A 209 5.67 -6.00 -3.60
N ILE A 210 5.89 -7.30 -3.43
CA ILE A 210 7.15 -7.83 -2.90
C ILE A 210 8.31 -7.56 -3.88
N HIS A 211 8.03 -7.55 -5.19
CA HIS A 211 9.00 -7.20 -6.19
C HIS A 211 9.42 -5.71 -6.09
N ALA A 212 8.46 -4.79 -5.90
CA ALA A 212 8.77 -3.37 -5.67
C ALA A 212 9.59 -3.17 -4.38
N LEU A 213 9.25 -3.89 -3.30
CA LEU A 213 10.05 -3.86 -2.07
C LEU A 213 11.49 -4.29 -2.33
N ARG A 214 11.71 -5.41 -3.06
CA ARG A 214 13.04 -5.86 -3.44
C ARG A 214 13.82 -4.81 -4.24
N ASP A 215 13.17 -4.14 -5.20
CA ASP A 215 13.82 -3.12 -6.02
C ASP A 215 14.19 -1.88 -5.21
N MET A 216 13.34 -1.47 -4.27
CA MET A 216 13.64 -0.37 -3.34
C MET A 216 14.78 -0.71 -2.38
N LEU A 217 14.80 -1.93 -1.82
CA LEU A 217 15.88 -2.43 -0.97
C LEU A 217 17.21 -2.41 -1.70
N ARG A 218 17.26 -2.89 -2.95
CA ARG A 218 18.49 -2.86 -3.78
C ARG A 218 19.03 -1.44 -3.98
N ARG A 219 18.16 -0.45 -4.16
CA ARG A 219 18.57 0.97 -4.24
C ARG A 219 19.11 1.53 -2.92
N ARG A 220 18.89 0.82 -1.83
CA ARG A 220 19.44 1.09 -0.50
C ARG A 220 20.55 0.11 -0.10
N GLU A 221 21.09 -0.60 -1.07
CA GLU A 221 22.21 -1.56 -0.88
C GLU A 221 21.87 -2.65 0.14
N VAL A 222 20.60 -3.10 0.16
CA VAL A 222 20.10 -4.18 1.00
C VAL A 222 19.62 -5.31 0.11
N ALA A 223 20.09 -6.51 0.37
CA ALA A 223 19.52 -7.70 -0.24
C ALA A 223 18.22 -8.10 0.49
N VAL A 224 17.16 -8.42 -0.25
CA VAL A 224 15.90 -8.87 0.38
C VAL A 224 16.11 -10.10 1.26
N THR A 225 17.10 -10.91 0.95
CA THR A 225 17.50 -12.11 1.71
C THR A 225 18.00 -11.80 3.13
N GLU A 226 18.46 -10.57 3.39
CA GLU A 226 18.86 -10.13 4.74
C GLU A 226 17.66 -9.95 5.69
N LEU A 227 16.45 -9.86 5.11
CA LEU A 227 15.20 -9.74 5.86
C LEU A 227 14.45 -11.07 5.95
N TRP A 228 14.94 -12.16 5.36
CA TRP A 228 14.24 -13.44 5.43
C TRP A 228 14.33 -14.07 6.81
N LEU A 229 13.21 -14.58 7.28
CA LEU A 229 13.15 -15.45 8.45
C LEU A 229 13.85 -16.78 8.14
N ALA A 230 14.54 -17.33 9.10
CA ALA A 230 15.13 -18.67 8.97
C ALA A 230 14.07 -19.68 8.52
N PRO A 231 14.45 -20.71 7.72
CA PRO A 231 13.56 -21.82 7.44
C PRO A 231 13.02 -22.40 8.77
N GLN A 232 11.73 -22.70 8.81
CA GLN A 232 11.20 -23.51 9.91
C GLN A 232 11.51 -24.96 9.57
N ASP A 233 12.13 -25.68 10.50
CA ASP A 233 12.23 -27.13 10.37
C ASP A 233 10.80 -27.65 10.31
N GLU A 234 10.43 -28.27 9.18
CA GLU A 234 9.16 -28.98 9.07
C GLU A 234 9.30 -30.26 9.91
N ASP A 235 8.60 -30.29 11.06
CA ASP A 235 8.43 -31.50 11.87
C ASP A 235 7.46 -32.50 11.20
#